data_28d94bd2a9de34e3435bcca213f8a208
#
_entry.id   28d94bd2a9de34e3435bcca213f8a208
#
_cell.length_a   1.000
_cell.length_b   1.000
_cell.length_c   1.000
_cell.angle_alpha   90.00
_cell.angle_beta   90.00
_cell.angle_gamma   90.00
#
_symmetry.space_group_name_H-M   'P 1'
#
loop_
_entity.id
_entity.type
_entity.pdbx_description
1 polymer ?
#
loop_
_entity_poly.entity_id
_entity_poly.type
_entity_poly.pdbx_seq_one_letter_code
_entity_poly.pdbx_strand_id
1 'polypeptide(L)'
;PGHHLESALTAETANLPLIRQMVWNVAYGEGWAVYGEVLAHDLGLYTEDPVGRIGFLQSMLFRAARLVADTGMHRYHWTRQQAIDYLVETTGQSPDAMAQEVDRYAVWPGQAAAYWVGAQRILDLRHRSQRVLGPEFDLTEFHDVVLSGGPRPLALLEQDVERWYISKVDLSD
;
A
#
# COMPACT_ATOMS: atom_id res chain seq x y z
N PRO A 1 -6.80 -11.93 -0.81
CA PRO A 1 -7.68 -10.81 -0.44
C PRO A 1 -7.25 -9.51 -1.11
N GLY A 2 -6.01 -9.04 -1.07
CA GLY A 2 -5.52 -7.80 -1.70
C GLY A 2 -6.37 -7.21 -2.84
N HIS A 3 -5.82 -7.20 -4.05
CA HIS A 3 -6.50 -6.63 -5.25
C HIS A 3 -7.83 -7.28 -5.58
N HIS A 4 -7.98 -8.60 -5.35
CA HIS A 4 -9.26 -9.27 -5.67
C HIS A 4 -10.41 -8.70 -4.82
N LEU A 5 -10.21 -8.54 -3.52
CA LEU A 5 -11.23 -7.99 -2.64
C LEU A 5 -11.55 -6.53 -3.00
N GLU A 6 -10.54 -5.72 -3.22
CA GLU A 6 -10.70 -4.32 -3.62
C GLU A 6 -11.48 -4.19 -4.94
N SER A 7 -11.11 -4.97 -5.94
CA SER A 7 -11.78 -4.95 -7.25
C SER A 7 -13.22 -5.49 -7.19
N ALA A 8 -13.47 -6.55 -6.41
CA ALA A 8 -14.80 -7.11 -6.24
C ALA A 8 -15.74 -6.11 -5.55
N LEU A 9 -15.30 -5.50 -4.46
CA LEU A 9 -16.09 -4.48 -3.75
C LEU A 9 -16.32 -3.23 -4.61
N THR A 10 -15.32 -2.81 -5.38
CA THR A 10 -15.49 -1.70 -6.33
C THR A 10 -16.57 -2.02 -7.37
N ALA A 11 -16.58 -3.25 -7.91
CA ALA A 11 -17.59 -3.67 -8.89
C ALA A 11 -19.00 -3.81 -8.30
N GLU A 12 -19.10 -4.18 -7.03
CA GLU A 12 -20.37 -4.36 -6.31
C GLU A 12 -20.92 -3.05 -5.73
N THR A 13 -20.07 -2.03 -5.56
CA THR A 13 -20.49 -0.76 -4.96
C THR A 13 -21.36 0.03 -5.93
N ALA A 14 -22.64 0.18 -5.57
CA ALA A 14 -23.59 0.97 -6.34
C ALA A 14 -23.24 2.47 -6.31
N ASN A 15 -23.50 3.14 -7.43
CA ASN A 15 -23.37 4.60 -7.56
C ASN A 15 -21.95 5.18 -7.44
N LEU A 16 -20.90 4.37 -7.61
CA LEU A 16 -19.57 4.94 -7.78
C LEU A 16 -19.49 5.79 -9.05
N PRO A 17 -18.87 6.97 -9.00
CA PRO A 17 -18.60 7.76 -10.19
C PRO A 17 -17.86 6.93 -11.25
N LEU A 18 -18.25 7.05 -12.51
CA LEU A 18 -17.66 6.28 -13.61
C LEU A 18 -16.13 6.38 -13.64
N ILE A 19 -15.59 7.56 -13.34
CA ILE A 19 -14.13 7.78 -13.27
C ILE A 19 -13.47 6.82 -12.25
N ARG A 20 -14.10 6.53 -11.11
CA ARG A 20 -13.55 5.61 -10.10
C ARG A 20 -13.66 4.14 -10.48
N GLN A 21 -14.57 3.80 -11.39
CA GLN A 21 -14.69 2.45 -11.94
C GLN A 21 -13.67 2.18 -13.05
N MET A 22 -13.25 3.22 -13.77
CA MET A 22 -12.41 3.10 -14.97
C MET A 22 -10.93 3.42 -14.72
N VAL A 23 -10.62 4.26 -13.73
CA VAL A 23 -9.25 4.73 -13.49
C VAL A 23 -8.62 3.97 -12.32
N TRP A 24 -7.61 3.17 -12.65
CA TRP A 24 -6.77 2.54 -11.65
C TRP A 24 -5.90 3.57 -10.95
N ASN A 25 -6.07 3.71 -9.65
CA ASN A 25 -5.17 4.52 -8.82
C ASN A 25 -4.08 3.63 -8.23
N VAL A 26 -2.89 3.68 -8.82
CA VAL A 26 -1.78 2.76 -8.51
C VAL A 26 -1.43 2.78 -7.01
N ALA A 27 -1.27 3.96 -6.42
CA ALA A 27 -0.88 4.06 -5.00
C ALA A 27 -1.98 3.57 -4.04
N TYR A 28 -3.24 3.70 -4.42
CA TYR A 28 -4.35 3.14 -3.64
C TYR A 28 -4.37 1.61 -3.74
N GLY A 29 -4.42 1.04 -4.95
CA GLY A 29 -4.56 -0.41 -5.14
C GLY A 29 -3.33 -1.20 -4.69
N GLU A 30 -2.13 -0.77 -5.09
CA GLU A 30 -0.88 -1.42 -4.65
C GLU A 30 -0.65 -1.23 -3.15
N GLY A 31 -0.99 -0.04 -2.62
CA GLY A 31 -0.92 0.25 -1.20
C GLY A 31 -1.85 -0.62 -0.38
N TRP A 32 -3.10 -0.82 -0.83
CA TRP A 32 -4.05 -1.74 -0.21
C TRP A 32 -3.52 -3.18 -0.17
N ALA A 33 -2.96 -3.66 -1.29
CA ALA A 33 -2.42 -5.02 -1.35
C ALA A 33 -1.28 -5.24 -0.35
N VAL A 34 -0.34 -4.28 -0.24
CA VAL A 34 0.76 -4.34 0.74
C VAL A 34 0.25 -4.18 2.17
N TYR A 35 -0.71 -3.29 2.40
CA TYR A 35 -1.39 -3.18 3.70
C TYR A 35 -2.02 -4.51 4.12
N GLY A 36 -2.63 -5.25 3.18
CA GLY A 36 -3.17 -6.58 3.42
C GLY A 36 -2.13 -7.61 3.87
N GLU A 37 -0.88 -7.52 3.38
CA GLU A 37 0.23 -8.36 3.86
C GLU A 37 0.61 -8.00 5.31
N VAL A 38 0.66 -6.70 5.64
CA VAL A 38 0.92 -6.23 7.01
C VAL A 38 -0.21 -6.66 7.95
N LEU A 39 -1.46 -6.53 7.51
CA LEU A 39 -2.63 -6.97 8.27
C LEU A 39 -2.58 -8.48 8.57
N ALA A 40 -2.20 -9.30 7.60
CA ALA A 40 -2.04 -10.74 7.79
C ALA A 40 -0.96 -11.07 8.85
N HIS A 41 0.13 -10.31 8.86
CA HIS A 41 1.16 -10.42 9.90
C HIS A 41 0.60 -10.02 11.28
N ASP A 42 -0.09 -8.87 11.38
CA ASP A 42 -0.68 -8.37 12.63
C ASP A 42 -1.71 -9.34 13.21
N LEU A 43 -2.45 -10.05 12.35
CA LEU A 43 -3.41 -11.08 12.72
C LEU A 43 -2.77 -12.43 13.08
N GLY A 44 -1.46 -12.54 13.09
CA GLY A 44 -0.71 -13.70 13.53
C GLY A 44 -0.57 -14.83 12.50
N LEU A 45 -0.79 -14.56 11.21
CA LEU A 45 -0.67 -15.59 10.16
C LEU A 45 0.68 -16.33 10.17
N TYR A 46 1.74 -15.67 10.62
CA TYR A 46 3.10 -16.22 10.64
C TYR A 46 3.57 -16.64 12.05
N THR A 47 2.68 -16.74 13.04
CA THR A 47 3.07 -17.05 14.44
C THR A 47 3.78 -18.38 14.54
N GLU A 48 3.27 -19.39 13.84
CA GLU A 48 3.83 -20.75 13.82
C GLU A 48 4.64 -21.04 12.53
N ASP A 49 4.85 -20.00 11.67
CA ASP A 49 5.57 -20.12 10.41
C ASP A 49 6.73 -19.10 10.33
N PRO A 50 7.90 -19.42 10.92
CA PRO A 50 9.06 -18.53 10.87
C PRO A 50 9.62 -18.34 9.44
N VAL A 51 9.45 -19.31 8.55
CA VAL A 51 9.90 -19.21 7.15
C VAL A 51 9.00 -18.25 6.38
N GLY A 52 7.68 -18.38 6.52
CA GLY A 52 6.72 -17.43 5.95
C GLY A 52 6.94 -16.02 6.47
N ARG A 53 7.27 -15.86 7.76
CA ARG A 53 7.62 -14.56 8.34
C ARG A 53 8.86 -13.94 7.71
N ILE A 54 9.90 -14.73 7.42
CA ILE A 54 11.09 -14.25 6.69
C ILE A 54 10.68 -13.79 5.29
N GLY A 55 9.85 -14.56 4.58
CA GLY A 55 9.34 -14.19 3.26
C GLY A 55 8.55 -12.86 3.29
N PHE A 56 7.70 -12.67 4.30
CA PHE A 56 6.99 -11.40 4.53
C PHE A 56 7.98 -10.24 4.72
N LEU A 57 8.95 -10.37 5.61
CA LEU A 57 9.94 -9.31 5.88
C LEU A 57 10.79 -9.00 4.63
N GLN A 58 11.18 -10.02 3.86
CA GLN A 58 11.86 -9.83 2.59
C GLN A 58 11.01 -9.09 1.56
N SER A 59 9.72 -9.39 1.51
CA SER A 59 8.74 -8.69 0.67
C SER A 59 8.64 -7.20 1.05
N MET A 60 8.60 -6.89 2.35
CA MET A 60 8.57 -5.51 2.84
C MET A 60 9.87 -4.76 2.52
N LEU A 61 11.02 -5.39 2.78
CA LEU A 61 12.33 -4.83 2.44
C LEU A 61 12.45 -4.52 0.95
N PHE A 62 12.01 -5.44 0.09
CA PHE A 62 12.03 -5.24 -1.35
C PHE A 62 11.20 -4.02 -1.77
N ARG A 63 9.98 -3.86 -1.22
CA ARG A 63 9.14 -2.69 -1.53
C ARG A 63 9.74 -1.37 -1.06
N ALA A 64 10.38 -1.36 0.10
CA ALA A 64 11.10 -0.18 0.58
C ALA A 64 12.31 0.13 -0.31
N ALA A 65 13.08 -0.89 -0.72
CA ALA A 65 14.23 -0.73 -1.62
C ALA A 65 13.80 -0.21 -3.00
N ARG A 66 12.67 -0.66 -3.53
CA ARG A 66 12.10 -0.17 -4.81
C ARG A 66 11.83 1.34 -4.77
N LEU A 67 11.32 1.86 -3.64
CA LEU A 67 11.10 3.30 -3.46
C LEU A 67 12.42 4.07 -3.66
N VAL A 68 13.50 3.59 -3.07
CA VAL A 68 14.83 4.22 -3.17
C VAL A 68 15.38 4.10 -4.60
N ALA A 69 15.32 2.92 -5.21
CA ALA A 69 15.84 2.70 -6.55
C ALA A 69 15.10 3.54 -7.62
N ASP A 70 13.77 3.57 -7.57
CA ASP A 70 12.95 4.35 -8.49
C ASP A 70 13.26 5.86 -8.36
N THR A 71 13.25 6.40 -7.15
CA THR A 71 13.61 7.81 -6.91
C THR A 71 15.07 8.09 -7.23
N GLY A 72 15.97 7.13 -6.98
CA GLY A 72 17.38 7.18 -7.36
C GLY A 72 17.55 7.41 -8.86
N MET A 73 16.86 6.62 -9.67
CA MET A 73 16.91 6.74 -11.13
C MET A 73 16.31 8.05 -11.63
N HIS A 74 15.09 8.37 -11.22
CA HIS A 74 14.31 9.45 -11.83
C HIS A 74 14.58 10.82 -11.23
N ARG A 75 14.98 10.91 -9.96
CA ARG A 75 15.25 12.19 -9.29
C ARG A 75 16.74 12.48 -9.13
N TYR A 76 17.55 11.42 -8.91
CA TYR A 76 18.97 11.56 -8.61
C TYR A 76 19.88 11.07 -9.74
N HIS A 77 19.30 10.73 -10.90
CA HIS A 77 20.02 10.34 -12.11
C HIS A 77 20.94 9.13 -11.93
N TRP A 78 20.55 8.17 -11.09
CA TRP A 78 21.27 6.92 -10.98
C TRP A 78 21.30 6.20 -12.33
N THR A 79 22.42 5.64 -12.65
CA THR A 79 22.53 4.75 -13.80
C THR A 79 21.77 3.45 -13.53
N ARG A 80 21.37 2.75 -14.59
CA ARG A 80 20.79 1.42 -14.50
C ARG A 80 21.59 0.49 -13.58
N GLN A 81 22.93 0.48 -13.73
CA GLN A 81 23.81 -0.39 -12.93
C GLN A 81 23.79 0.00 -11.44
N GLN A 82 23.82 1.27 -11.10
CA GLN A 82 23.72 1.72 -9.71
C GLN A 82 22.42 1.28 -9.04
N ALA A 83 21.31 1.31 -9.78
CA ALA A 83 20.02 0.85 -9.25
C ALA A 83 20.01 -0.69 -9.06
N ILE A 84 20.59 -1.46 -9.98
CA ILE A 84 20.73 -2.92 -9.86
C ILE A 84 21.61 -3.27 -8.65
N ASP A 85 22.78 -2.67 -8.55
CA ASP A 85 23.74 -2.95 -7.46
C ASP A 85 23.12 -2.65 -6.11
N TYR A 86 22.44 -1.51 -5.97
CA TYR A 86 21.72 -1.15 -4.76
C TYR A 86 20.66 -2.19 -4.38
N LEU A 87 19.83 -2.64 -5.34
CA LEU A 87 18.80 -3.63 -5.07
C LEU A 87 19.37 -4.99 -4.69
N VAL A 88 20.42 -5.45 -5.39
CA VAL A 88 21.12 -6.71 -5.09
C VAL A 88 21.72 -6.66 -3.68
N GLU A 89 22.45 -5.60 -3.36
CA GLU A 89 23.08 -5.43 -2.05
C GLU A 89 22.06 -5.36 -0.92
N THR A 90 20.96 -4.62 -1.13
CA THR A 90 19.93 -4.40 -0.11
C THR A 90 19.05 -5.61 0.11
N THR A 91 18.66 -6.33 -0.96
CA THR A 91 17.64 -7.38 -0.89
C THR A 91 18.21 -8.79 -0.91
N GLY A 92 19.47 -8.97 -1.31
CA GLY A 92 20.08 -10.29 -1.52
C GLY A 92 19.51 -11.07 -2.71
N GLN A 93 18.71 -10.44 -3.55
CA GLN A 93 18.12 -11.09 -4.74
C GLN A 93 19.14 -11.15 -5.88
N SER A 94 18.86 -12.02 -6.88
CA SER A 94 19.79 -12.21 -7.99
C SER A 94 19.93 -10.95 -8.85
N PRO A 95 21.12 -10.69 -9.42
CA PRO A 95 21.34 -9.57 -10.33
C PRO A 95 20.39 -9.58 -11.54
N ASP A 96 20.08 -10.75 -12.09
CA ASP A 96 19.18 -10.87 -13.24
C ASP A 96 17.75 -10.47 -12.90
N ALA A 97 17.25 -10.87 -11.74
CA ALA A 97 15.93 -10.45 -11.27
C ALA A 97 15.89 -8.94 -11.03
N MET A 98 16.92 -8.38 -10.41
CA MET A 98 16.98 -6.94 -10.15
C MET A 98 17.16 -6.12 -11.44
N ALA A 99 17.86 -6.66 -12.43
CA ALA A 99 17.95 -6.03 -13.74
C ALA A 99 16.57 -5.89 -14.42
N GLN A 100 15.74 -6.94 -14.39
CA GLN A 100 14.37 -6.91 -14.93
C GLN A 100 13.50 -5.88 -14.22
N GLU A 101 13.60 -5.79 -12.89
CA GLU A 101 12.88 -4.80 -12.10
C GLU A 101 13.32 -3.37 -12.45
N VAL A 102 14.62 -3.12 -12.53
CA VAL A 102 15.14 -1.79 -12.89
C VAL A 102 14.72 -1.37 -14.30
N ASP A 103 14.72 -2.29 -15.26
CA ASP A 103 14.22 -2.03 -16.62
C ASP A 103 12.72 -1.66 -16.61
N ARG A 104 11.93 -2.28 -15.73
CA ARG A 104 10.52 -1.93 -15.52
C ARG A 104 10.36 -0.53 -14.94
N TYR A 105 11.22 -0.10 -14.00
CA TYR A 105 11.14 1.26 -13.44
C TYR A 105 11.44 2.33 -14.50
N ALA A 106 12.35 2.05 -15.43
CA ALA A 106 12.70 2.98 -16.51
C ALA A 106 11.49 3.29 -17.42
N VAL A 107 10.59 2.30 -17.65
CA VAL A 107 9.38 2.50 -18.48
C VAL A 107 8.16 2.92 -17.69
N TRP A 108 8.17 2.74 -16.36
CA TRP A 108 7.06 3.08 -15.46
C TRP A 108 7.53 3.87 -14.23
N PRO A 109 7.97 5.11 -14.41
CA PRO A 109 8.42 5.96 -13.30
C PRO A 109 7.36 6.11 -12.20
N GLY A 110 7.77 5.89 -10.94
CA GLY A 110 6.91 6.02 -9.76
C GLY A 110 6.00 4.84 -9.46
N GLN A 111 5.82 3.89 -10.38
CA GLN A 111 4.97 2.71 -10.11
C GLN A 111 5.58 1.84 -8.99
N ALA A 112 6.89 1.65 -9.01
CA ALA A 112 7.58 0.88 -7.98
C ALA A 112 7.50 1.54 -6.59
N ALA A 113 7.50 2.87 -6.53
CA ALA A 113 7.34 3.64 -5.30
C ALA A 113 5.92 3.59 -4.73
N ALA A 114 4.91 3.44 -5.58
CA ALA A 114 3.49 3.51 -5.22
C ALA A 114 3.08 2.46 -4.17
N TYR A 115 3.68 1.27 -4.19
CA TYR A 115 3.45 0.19 -3.21
C TYR A 115 3.69 0.65 -1.77
N TRP A 116 4.90 1.14 -1.52
CA TRP A 116 5.29 1.55 -0.18
C TRP A 116 4.57 2.81 0.26
N VAL A 117 4.51 3.82 -0.61
CA VAL A 117 3.83 5.09 -0.32
C VAL A 117 2.36 4.87 0.00
N GLY A 118 1.67 4.05 -0.78
CA GLY A 118 0.27 3.73 -0.56
C GLY A 118 0.03 2.98 0.75
N ALA A 119 0.83 1.93 1.02
CA ALA A 119 0.72 1.16 2.25
C ALA A 119 0.98 2.01 3.50
N GLN A 120 2.04 2.82 3.49
CA GLN A 120 2.36 3.72 4.61
C GLN A 120 1.22 4.71 4.85
N ARG A 121 0.60 5.28 3.80
CA ARG A 121 -0.54 6.17 3.97
C ARG A 121 -1.73 5.49 4.62
N ILE A 122 -2.07 4.25 4.20
CA ILE A 122 -3.19 3.50 4.79
C ILE A 122 -2.89 3.13 6.25
N LEU A 123 -1.65 2.72 6.56
CA LEU A 123 -1.21 2.45 7.93
C LEU A 123 -1.27 3.71 8.81
N ASP A 124 -0.80 4.85 8.33
CA ASP A 124 -0.87 6.12 9.04
C ASP A 124 -2.31 6.52 9.34
N LEU A 125 -3.22 6.35 8.38
CA LEU A 125 -4.64 6.61 8.56
C LEU A 125 -5.25 5.69 9.60
N ARG A 126 -4.94 4.39 9.57
CA ARG A 126 -5.37 3.42 10.59
C ARG A 126 -4.90 3.84 11.99
N HIS A 127 -3.60 4.12 12.14
CA HIS A 127 -3.05 4.54 13.43
C HIS A 127 -3.63 5.86 13.93
N ARG A 128 -3.89 6.82 13.02
CA ARG A 128 -4.53 8.08 13.37
C ARG A 128 -5.96 7.85 13.87
N SER A 129 -6.73 7.04 13.15
CA SER A 129 -8.11 6.67 13.55
C SER A 129 -8.14 5.95 14.90
N GLN A 130 -7.20 5.01 15.15
CA GLN A 130 -7.06 4.35 16.44
C GLN A 130 -6.77 5.32 17.59
N ARG A 131 -5.92 6.32 17.36
CA ARG A 131 -5.62 7.32 18.40
C ARG A 131 -6.79 8.25 18.69
N VAL A 132 -7.57 8.61 17.66
CA VAL A 132 -8.71 9.53 17.80
C VAL A 132 -9.90 8.84 18.45
N LEU A 133 -10.23 7.63 17.99
CA LEU A 133 -11.41 6.89 18.43
C LEU A 133 -11.16 6.05 19.70
N GLY A 134 -9.91 5.74 20.03
CA GLY A 134 -9.60 4.93 21.20
C GLY A 134 -10.36 3.61 21.21
N PRO A 135 -11.15 3.31 22.27
CA PRO A 135 -11.95 2.08 22.39
C PRO A 135 -13.07 1.94 21.34
N GLU A 136 -13.51 3.05 20.73
CA GLU A 136 -14.55 3.08 19.70
C GLU A 136 -14.02 2.76 18.30
N PHE A 137 -12.71 2.51 18.16
CA PHE A 137 -12.12 2.14 16.88
C PHE A 137 -12.52 0.70 16.50
N ASP A 138 -13.20 0.58 15.37
CA ASP A 138 -13.50 -0.71 14.73
C ASP A 138 -12.69 -0.87 13.44
N LEU A 139 -11.91 -1.96 13.35
CA LEU A 139 -11.06 -2.24 12.22
C LEU A 139 -11.87 -2.57 10.95
N THR A 140 -13.02 -3.21 11.09
CA THR A 140 -13.88 -3.57 9.97
C THR A 140 -14.48 -2.31 9.35
N GLU A 141 -15.00 -1.41 10.18
CA GLU A 141 -15.51 -0.11 9.70
C GLU A 141 -14.43 0.73 9.04
N PHE A 142 -13.19 0.73 9.58
CA PHE A 142 -12.07 1.39 8.92
C PHE A 142 -11.84 0.82 7.51
N HIS A 143 -11.86 -0.51 7.35
CA HIS A 143 -11.70 -1.15 6.04
C HIS A 143 -12.87 -0.82 5.11
N ASP A 144 -14.09 -0.76 5.63
CA ASP A 144 -15.26 -0.35 4.84
C ASP A 144 -15.09 1.07 4.29
N VAL A 145 -14.63 2.01 5.11
CA VAL A 145 -14.33 3.38 4.65
C VAL A 145 -13.23 3.42 3.59
N VAL A 146 -12.18 2.61 3.78
CA VAL A 146 -11.10 2.53 2.78
C VAL A 146 -11.60 1.98 1.46
N LEU A 147 -12.44 0.94 1.45
CA LEU A 147 -12.82 0.20 0.25
C LEU A 147 -14.08 0.70 -0.44
N SER A 148 -15.12 1.10 0.31
CA SER A 148 -16.45 1.43 -0.23
C SER A 148 -16.46 2.62 -1.19
N GLY A 149 -15.50 3.53 -1.09
CA GLY A 149 -15.37 4.66 -2.01
C GLY A 149 -14.72 4.33 -3.35
N GLY A 150 -14.28 3.09 -3.57
CA GLY A 150 -13.54 2.66 -4.76
C GLY A 150 -12.16 3.30 -4.89
N PRO A 151 -11.42 2.99 -5.98
CA PRO A 151 -10.10 3.54 -6.24
C PRO A 151 -10.10 5.07 -6.31
N ARG A 152 -9.21 5.72 -5.57
CA ARG A 152 -9.10 7.18 -5.52
C ARG A 152 -7.72 7.66 -5.09
N PRO A 153 -7.35 8.92 -5.41
CA PRO A 153 -6.12 9.51 -4.89
C PRO A 153 -6.04 9.44 -3.36
N LEU A 154 -4.84 9.17 -2.83
CA LEU A 154 -4.62 9.01 -1.39
C LEU A 154 -5.08 10.23 -0.57
N ALA A 155 -4.99 11.44 -1.12
CA ALA A 155 -5.49 12.65 -0.45
C ALA A 155 -7.03 12.66 -0.27
N LEU A 156 -7.77 12.07 -1.22
CA LEU A 156 -9.22 11.91 -1.08
C LEU A 156 -9.57 10.77 -0.12
N LEU A 157 -8.79 9.68 -0.12
CA LEU A 157 -8.93 8.64 0.89
C LEU A 157 -8.73 9.19 2.30
N GLU A 158 -7.71 10.03 2.50
CA GLU A 158 -7.47 10.70 3.79
C GLU A 158 -8.67 11.51 4.26
N GLN A 159 -9.24 12.34 3.37
CA GLN A 159 -10.45 13.11 3.68
C GLN A 159 -11.66 12.24 4.03
N ASP A 160 -11.83 11.10 3.35
CA ASP A 160 -12.94 10.17 3.64
C ASP A 160 -12.77 9.55 5.03
N VAL A 161 -11.56 9.10 5.37
CA VAL A 161 -11.24 8.53 6.69
C VAL A 161 -11.37 9.59 7.80
N GLU A 162 -10.89 10.82 7.55
CA GLU A 162 -11.02 11.91 8.51
C GLU A 162 -12.48 12.26 8.81
N ARG A 163 -13.31 12.36 7.78
CA ARG A 163 -14.76 12.59 7.96
C ARG A 163 -15.43 11.49 8.76
N TRP A 164 -15.03 10.23 8.51
CA TRP A 164 -15.57 9.09 9.24
C TRP A 164 -15.25 9.16 10.74
N TYR A 165 -14.00 9.31 11.15
CA TYR A 165 -13.70 9.32 12.58
C TYR A 165 -14.18 10.59 13.30
N ILE A 166 -14.21 11.75 12.62
CA ILE A 166 -14.78 12.98 13.19
C ILE A 166 -16.29 12.79 13.47
N SER A 167 -17.04 12.22 12.51
CA SER A 167 -18.47 11.97 12.70
C SER A 167 -18.78 11.03 13.87
N LYS A 168 -17.86 10.13 14.23
CA LYS A 168 -18.01 9.24 15.40
C LYS A 168 -17.75 9.97 16.72
N VAL A 169 -16.79 10.87 16.76
CA VAL A 169 -16.50 11.68 17.96
C VAL A 169 -17.70 12.59 18.26
N ASP A 170 -18.24 13.28 17.25
CA ASP A 170 -19.39 14.19 17.40
C ASP A 170 -20.69 13.49 17.85
N LEU A 171 -20.81 12.17 17.67
CA LEU A 171 -21.96 11.38 18.13
C LEU A 171 -21.79 10.85 19.57
N SER A 172 -20.59 10.98 20.15
CA SER A 172 -20.25 10.48 21.48
C SER A 172 -20.37 11.54 22.57
N ASP A 173 -20.56 12.80 22.20
CA ASP A 173 -20.85 13.98 23.07
C ASP A 173 -22.37 14.25 23.16
#